data_e6759c4820b855e866c4252ba38aa938
#
_entry.id   e6759c4820b855e866c4252ba38aa938
#
_cell.length_a   1.000
_cell.length_b   1.000
_cell.length_c   1.000
_cell.angle_alpha   90.00
_cell.angle_beta   90.00
_cell.angle_gamma   90.00
#
_symmetry.space_group_name_H-M   'P 1'
#
loop_
_entity.id
_entity.type
_entity.pdbx_description
1 polymer ?
#
loop_
_entity_poly.entity_id
_entity_poly.type
_entity_poly.pdbx_seq_one_letter_code
_entity_poly.pdbx_strand_id
1 'polypeptide(L)'
;MQRKILIMGLPGAGKTTLANTLAPLLNAVVFNADAVRANLSRDLGFSHEDRVEHARRMGWMCDRVIEAGGTVIADFVCPTAETRAAFGEAFTIWLDRIEEGRFEDTNRMFVAPESCDLRVSPQGTPQYWAEQALARLRPAFDPQRPTALFIGRYQPFHGGHQRLIEEGLRRVGQVCIAVRDTHGIDAKNPLPFFAVKQRIETALSVHAGRFVVVPLPNISNVFYGRDVGYAVERILLDETTEAISASKVRALSAAPRAAVRTSDHSE
;
A
#
# COMPACT_ATOMS: atom_id res chain seq x y z
N MET A 1 -9.73 2.70 -2.67
CA MET A 1 -9.04 2.32 -1.42
C MET A 1 -9.42 3.35 -0.38
N GLN A 2 -9.88 2.91 0.79
CA GLN A 2 -10.13 3.80 1.91
C GLN A 2 -8.78 4.34 2.40
N ARG A 3 -8.64 5.66 2.48
CA ARG A 3 -7.34 6.32 2.70
C ARG A 3 -7.24 6.99 4.07
N LYS A 4 -8.35 7.15 4.78
CA LYS A 4 -8.44 7.65 6.16
C LYS A 4 -8.46 6.47 7.11
N ILE A 5 -7.48 6.36 7.98
CA ILE A 5 -7.30 5.22 8.88
C ILE A 5 -7.27 5.75 10.31
N LEU A 6 -8.08 5.14 11.16
CA LEU A 6 -8.10 5.38 12.61
C LEU A 6 -7.47 4.19 13.31
N ILE A 7 -6.38 4.42 14.05
CA ILE A 7 -5.82 3.43 14.98
C ILE A 7 -6.18 3.87 16.40
N MET A 8 -7.07 3.11 17.04
CA MET A 8 -7.63 3.44 18.34
C MET A 8 -7.37 2.34 19.40
N GLY A 9 -7.55 2.70 20.67
CA GLY A 9 -7.37 1.80 21.82
C GLY A 9 -6.76 2.50 23.01
N LEU A 10 -6.65 1.80 24.13
CA LEU A 10 -6.17 2.36 25.41
C LEU A 10 -4.72 2.90 25.31
N PRO A 11 -4.35 3.85 26.18
CA PRO A 11 -2.98 4.33 26.30
C PRO A 11 -2.02 3.18 26.65
N GLY A 12 -0.97 2.99 25.85
CA GLY A 12 -0.02 1.88 26.04
C GLY A 12 -0.31 0.63 25.22
N ALA A 13 -1.44 0.53 24.49
CA ALA A 13 -1.78 -0.62 23.67
C ALA A 13 -0.87 -0.82 22.43
N GLY A 14 -0.02 0.15 22.08
CA GLY A 14 0.93 0.05 20.94
C GLY A 14 0.46 0.71 19.66
N LYS A 15 -0.49 1.64 19.73
CA LYS A 15 -1.03 2.37 18.58
C LYS A 15 0.03 3.03 17.71
N THR A 16 0.90 3.83 18.33
CA THR A 16 1.98 4.56 17.65
C THR A 16 2.98 3.60 16.98
N THR A 17 3.27 2.47 17.61
CA THR A 17 4.13 1.44 17.02
C THR A 17 3.50 0.86 15.75
N LEU A 18 2.21 0.51 15.80
CA LEU A 18 1.50 0.02 14.62
C LEU A 18 1.38 1.09 13.52
N ALA A 19 1.07 2.34 13.90
CA ALA A 19 0.99 3.45 12.96
C ALA A 19 2.31 3.65 12.20
N ASN A 20 3.44 3.67 12.92
CA ASN A 20 4.77 3.84 12.33
C ASN A 20 5.20 2.63 11.48
N THR A 21 4.71 1.42 11.79
CA THR A 21 4.97 0.23 10.97
C THR A 21 4.13 0.23 9.69
N LEU A 22 2.87 0.67 9.77
CA LEU A 22 1.94 0.66 8.65
C LEU A 22 2.16 1.84 7.68
N ALA A 23 2.54 3.01 8.19
CA ALA A 23 2.65 4.24 7.41
C ALA A 23 3.56 4.12 6.17
N PRO A 24 4.79 3.57 6.25
CA PRO A 24 5.66 3.44 5.08
C PRO A 24 5.09 2.48 4.04
N LEU A 25 4.32 1.45 4.44
CA LEU A 25 3.69 0.50 3.53
C LEU A 25 2.55 1.12 2.70
N LEU A 26 1.99 2.23 3.18
CA LEU A 26 0.87 2.96 2.57
C LEU A 26 1.31 4.32 2.00
N ASN A 27 2.55 4.73 2.20
CA ASN A 27 3.01 6.10 1.97
C ASN A 27 2.07 7.11 2.64
N ALA A 28 1.75 6.88 3.92
CA ALA A 28 0.76 7.63 4.67
C ALA A 28 1.38 8.69 5.58
N VAL A 29 0.68 9.83 5.71
CA VAL A 29 0.95 10.81 6.76
C VAL A 29 0.41 10.26 8.09
N VAL A 30 1.14 10.45 9.19
CA VAL A 30 0.69 10.04 10.53
C VAL A 30 0.39 11.28 11.37
N PHE A 31 -0.84 11.35 11.89
CA PHE A 31 -1.22 12.30 12.93
C PHE A 31 -1.36 11.56 14.27
N ASN A 32 -0.36 11.74 15.11
CA ASN A 32 -0.43 11.31 16.51
C ASN A 32 -1.14 12.38 17.34
N ALA A 33 -2.16 12.00 18.10
CA ALA A 33 -3.00 12.94 18.82
C ALA A 33 -2.25 13.74 19.89
N ASP A 34 -1.27 13.15 20.58
CA ASP A 34 -0.48 13.86 21.59
C ASP A 34 0.39 14.94 20.93
N ALA A 35 1.00 14.62 19.78
CA ALA A 35 1.75 15.60 18.98
C ALA A 35 0.85 16.70 18.42
N VAL A 36 -0.33 16.37 17.93
CA VAL A 36 -1.32 17.36 17.45
C VAL A 36 -1.81 18.25 18.61
N ARG A 37 -2.09 17.65 19.78
CA ARG A 37 -2.49 18.41 20.96
C ARG A 37 -1.40 19.40 21.40
N ALA A 38 -0.15 18.94 21.43
CA ALA A 38 0.98 19.79 21.83
C ALA A 38 1.25 20.96 20.85
N ASN A 39 0.87 20.86 19.60
CA ASN A 39 1.20 21.86 18.58
C ASN A 39 -0.02 22.68 18.10
N LEU A 40 -1.17 22.05 17.88
CA LEU A 40 -2.32 22.64 17.22
C LEU A 40 -3.56 22.77 18.12
N SER A 41 -3.67 21.98 19.20
CA SER A 41 -4.83 21.93 20.08
C SER A 41 -4.43 22.20 21.54
N ARG A 42 -3.54 23.17 21.76
CA ARG A 42 -3.05 23.58 23.12
C ARG A 42 -4.13 24.21 23.97
N ASP A 43 -5.19 24.69 23.36
CA ASP A 43 -6.38 25.26 23.97
C ASP A 43 -7.31 24.22 24.59
N LEU A 44 -7.12 22.92 24.28
CA LEU A 44 -7.97 21.84 24.75
C LEU A 44 -7.34 21.09 25.92
N GLY A 45 -8.15 20.84 26.95
CA GLY A 45 -7.83 19.92 28.05
C GLY A 45 -8.19 18.46 27.75
N PHE A 46 -8.64 17.74 28.79
CA PHE A 46 -9.00 16.33 28.72
C PHE A 46 -10.45 16.05 29.16
N SER A 47 -11.28 17.10 29.28
CA SER A 47 -12.71 16.94 29.49
C SER A 47 -13.36 16.12 28.37
N HIS A 48 -14.58 15.67 28.56
CA HIS A 48 -15.31 14.94 27.51
C HIS A 48 -15.45 15.82 26.26
N GLU A 49 -15.85 17.07 26.41
CA GLU A 49 -16.05 18.04 25.34
C GLU A 49 -14.74 18.33 24.58
N ASP A 50 -13.64 18.52 25.31
CA ASP A 50 -12.30 18.72 24.73
C ASP A 50 -11.85 17.50 23.88
N ARG A 51 -12.16 16.30 24.34
CA ARG A 51 -11.83 15.07 23.62
C ARG A 51 -12.66 14.95 22.32
N VAL A 52 -13.93 15.33 22.34
CA VAL A 52 -14.81 15.36 21.14
C VAL A 52 -14.31 16.41 20.15
N GLU A 53 -14.00 17.63 20.63
CA GLU A 53 -13.48 18.70 19.78
C GLU A 53 -12.11 18.33 19.20
N HIS A 54 -11.24 17.71 19.99
CA HIS A 54 -9.95 17.23 19.49
C HIS A 54 -10.13 16.16 18.41
N ALA A 55 -11.05 15.21 18.56
CA ALA A 55 -11.37 14.20 17.56
C ALA A 55 -11.90 14.84 16.27
N ARG A 56 -12.75 15.86 16.37
CA ARG A 56 -13.25 16.63 15.24
C ARG A 56 -12.12 17.33 14.47
N ARG A 57 -11.18 17.97 15.18
CA ARG A 57 -9.99 18.61 14.56
C ARG A 57 -9.09 17.59 13.88
N MET A 58 -8.85 16.46 14.53
CA MET A 58 -8.10 15.34 13.94
C MET A 58 -8.77 14.85 12.67
N GLY A 59 -10.09 14.65 12.68
CA GLY A 59 -10.86 14.24 11.52
C GLY A 59 -10.72 15.23 10.36
N TRP A 60 -10.90 16.53 10.64
CA TRP A 60 -10.78 17.60 9.63
C TRP A 60 -9.38 17.62 8.98
N MET A 61 -8.31 17.51 9.76
CA MET A 61 -6.93 17.45 9.22
C MET A 61 -6.74 16.22 8.32
N CYS A 62 -7.26 15.07 8.74
CA CYS A 62 -7.22 13.86 7.92
C CYS A 62 -7.93 14.07 6.58
N ASP A 63 -9.10 14.71 6.60
CA ASP A 63 -9.89 14.96 5.38
C ASP A 63 -9.14 15.85 4.38
N ARG A 64 -8.36 16.85 4.85
CA ARG A 64 -7.50 17.68 3.96
C ARG A 64 -6.42 16.85 3.25
N VAL A 65 -5.84 15.87 3.93
CA VAL A 65 -4.88 14.93 3.30
C VAL A 65 -5.56 14.07 2.25
N ILE A 66 -6.78 13.58 2.55
CA ILE A 66 -7.57 12.77 1.62
C ILE A 66 -7.96 13.57 0.37
N GLU A 67 -8.41 14.79 0.53
CA GLU A 67 -8.78 15.68 -0.59
C GLU A 67 -7.59 15.97 -1.50
N ALA A 68 -6.40 16.09 -0.94
CA ALA A 68 -5.15 16.19 -1.70
C ALA A 68 -4.72 14.87 -2.37
N GLY A 69 -5.50 13.78 -2.24
CA GLY A 69 -5.18 12.46 -2.81
C GLY A 69 -4.23 11.61 -2.00
N GLY A 70 -3.85 12.04 -0.79
CA GLY A 70 -2.97 11.33 0.12
C GLY A 70 -3.64 10.18 0.88
N THR A 71 -2.86 9.49 1.71
CA THR A 71 -3.30 8.51 2.70
C THR A 71 -2.89 9.00 4.07
N VAL A 72 -3.73 8.82 5.09
CA VAL A 72 -3.49 9.32 6.44
C VAL A 72 -3.87 8.30 7.50
N ILE A 73 -3.06 8.24 8.55
CA ILE A 73 -3.29 7.45 9.75
C ILE A 73 -3.43 8.41 10.93
N ALA A 74 -4.56 8.37 11.62
CA ALA A 74 -4.74 9.02 12.92
C ALA A 74 -4.52 8.00 14.03
N ASP A 75 -3.64 8.33 14.96
CA ASP A 75 -3.26 7.51 16.11
C ASP A 75 -3.70 8.22 17.39
N PHE A 76 -4.79 7.77 18.00
CA PHE A 76 -5.27 8.29 19.29
C PHE A 76 -6.23 7.33 20.01
N VAL A 77 -6.55 7.62 21.27
CA VAL A 77 -7.40 6.75 22.09
C VAL A 77 -8.80 6.61 21.52
N CYS A 78 -9.42 7.71 21.10
CA CYS A 78 -10.79 7.78 20.55
C CYS A 78 -11.81 7.01 21.41
N PRO A 79 -12.02 7.41 22.68
CA PRO A 79 -12.52 6.51 23.71
C PRO A 79 -14.02 6.21 23.61
N THR A 80 -14.82 7.10 23.05
CA THR A 80 -16.28 6.99 23.05
C THR A 80 -16.87 6.92 21.64
N ALA A 81 -18.11 6.46 21.50
CA ALA A 81 -18.84 6.50 20.24
C ALA A 81 -18.91 7.93 19.67
N GLU A 82 -19.09 8.93 20.56
CA GLU A 82 -19.16 10.34 20.18
C GLU A 82 -17.84 10.85 19.62
N THR A 83 -16.70 10.52 20.26
CA THR A 83 -15.38 10.89 19.70
C THR A 83 -15.12 10.23 18.36
N ARG A 84 -15.56 8.97 18.14
CA ARG A 84 -15.49 8.31 16.85
C ARG A 84 -16.36 8.97 15.79
N ALA A 85 -17.59 9.34 16.15
CA ALA A 85 -18.50 10.07 15.27
C ALA A 85 -17.94 11.45 14.89
N ALA A 86 -17.36 12.19 15.84
CA ALA A 86 -16.73 13.49 15.61
C ALA A 86 -15.49 13.39 14.70
N PHE A 87 -14.73 12.29 14.75
CA PHE A 87 -13.62 12.03 13.85
C PHE A 87 -14.10 11.74 12.41
N GLY A 88 -15.27 11.12 12.27
CA GLY A 88 -15.87 10.76 10.99
C GLY A 88 -15.44 9.40 10.45
N GLU A 89 -15.95 9.04 9.27
CA GLU A 89 -15.71 7.74 8.65
C GLU A 89 -14.23 7.47 8.38
N ALA A 90 -13.78 6.27 8.77
CA ALA A 90 -12.42 5.81 8.56
C ALA A 90 -12.35 4.28 8.58
N PHE A 91 -11.30 3.72 8.01
CA PHE A 91 -10.91 2.34 8.26
C PHE A 91 -10.41 2.25 9.71
N THR A 92 -11.18 1.57 10.56
CA THR A 92 -10.94 1.54 12.00
C THR A 92 -10.15 0.31 12.41
N ILE A 93 -8.97 0.53 13.00
CA ILE A 93 -8.14 -0.50 13.63
C ILE A 93 -8.23 -0.32 15.13
N TRP A 94 -8.82 -1.29 15.81
CA TRP A 94 -8.92 -1.29 17.27
C TRP A 94 -7.86 -2.18 17.90
N LEU A 95 -6.97 -1.57 18.71
CA LEU A 95 -5.99 -2.29 19.51
C LEU A 95 -6.61 -2.74 20.83
N ASP A 96 -7.07 -3.99 20.85
CA ASP A 96 -7.62 -4.69 22.01
C ASP A 96 -6.54 -5.61 22.59
N ARG A 97 -5.46 -5.00 23.09
CA ARG A 97 -4.26 -5.71 23.56
C ARG A 97 -4.04 -5.66 25.05
N ILE A 98 -4.70 -4.75 25.75
CA ILE A 98 -4.60 -4.52 27.18
C ILE A 98 -5.97 -4.22 27.74
N GLU A 99 -6.25 -4.70 28.94
CA GLU A 99 -7.51 -4.46 29.66
C GLU A 99 -7.53 -3.10 30.32
N GLU A 100 -6.36 -2.63 30.79
CA GLU A 100 -6.22 -1.33 31.46
C GLU A 100 -5.05 -0.55 30.88
N GLY A 101 -5.26 0.74 30.60
CA GLY A 101 -4.25 1.69 30.17
C GLY A 101 -3.66 2.45 31.37
N ARG A 102 -2.73 3.36 31.09
CA ARG A 102 -1.97 4.12 32.10
C ARG A 102 -2.81 5.13 32.90
N PHE A 103 -3.99 5.52 32.41
CA PHE A 103 -4.81 6.60 32.98
C PHE A 103 -6.18 6.07 33.34
N GLU A 104 -6.52 6.11 34.62
CA GLU A 104 -7.75 5.54 35.16
C GLU A 104 -9.02 6.26 34.63
N ASP A 105 -8.97 7.58 34.48
CA ASP A 105 -10.05 8.35 33.82
C ASP A 105 -10.35 7.90 32.41
N THR A 106 -9.32 7.62 31.65
CA THR A 106 -9.44 7.12 30.29
C THR A 106 -9.97 5.69 30.25
N ASN A 107 -9.54 4.83 31.18
CA ASN A 107 -10.05 3.46 31.27
C ASN A 107 -11.55 3.44 31.54
N ARG A 108 -12.03 4.30 32.49
CA ARG A 108 -13.46 4.42 32.81
C ARG A 108 -14.31 4.96 31.65
N MET A 109 -13.71 5.82 30.82
CA MET A 109 -14.40 6.44 29.68
C MET A 109 -14.41 5.56 28.44
N PHE A 110 -13.46 4.64 28.32
CA PHE A 110 -13.27 3.86 27.10
C PHE A 110 -14.40 2.87 26.88
N VAL A 111 -15.11 3.03 25.76
CA VAL A 111 -16.14 2.12 25.29
C VAL A 111 -15.64 1.45 24.01
N ALA A 112 -15.55 0.13 24.04
CA ALA A 112 -15.17 -0.65 22.86
C ALA A 112 -16.07 -0.29 21.65
N PRO A 113 -15.53 -0.23 20.43
CA PRO A 113 -16.34 0.02 19.25
C PRO A 113 -17.27 -1.18 18.99
N GLU A 114 -18.52 -0.90 18.60
CA GLU A 114 -19.48 -1.93 18.21
C GLU A 114 -19.01 -2.73 16.99
N SER A 115 -18.28 -2.08 16.07
CA SER A 115 -17.67 -2.68 14.91
C SER A 115 -16.33 -2.00 14.60
N CYS A 116 -15.42 -2.74 14.00
CA CYS A 116 -14.15 -2.24 13.47
C CYS A 116 -13.71 -3.11 12.28
N ASP A 117 -12.91 -2.54 11.39
CA ASP A 117 -12.40 -3.24 10.21
C ASP A 117 -11.30 -4.24 10.56
N LEU A 118 -10.53 -3.94 11.62
CA LEU A 118 -9.50 -4.83 12.16
C LEU A 118 -9.41 -4.71 13.66
N ARG A 119 -9.61 -5.82 14.39
CA ARG A 119 -9.33 -5.96 15.82
C ARG A 119 -7.94 -6.57 16.00
N VAL A 120 -7.07 -5.88 16.71
CA VAL A 120 -5.68 -6.29 17.01
C VAL A 120 -5.64 -6.88 18.41
N SER A 121 -5.41 -8.19 18.48
CA SER A 121 -5.30 -8.93 19.75
C SER A 121 -3.89 -8.82 20.38
N PRO A 122 -3.68 -9.28 21.62
CA PRO A 122 -2.37 -9.32 22.27
C PRO A 122 -1.30 -10.12 21.50
N GLN A 123 -1.72 -11.15 20.78
CA GLN A 123 -0.84 -12.01 19.99
C GLN A 123 -0.43 -11.34 18.69
N GLY A 124 0.75 -11.67 18.19
CA GLY A 124 1.28 -11.14 16.93
C GLY A 124 2.15 -9.89 17.10
N THR A 125 3.05 -9.73 16.14
CA THR A 125 3.98 -8.59 16.07
C THR A 125 3.31 -7.38 15.41
N PRO A 126 3.84 -6.16 15.60
CA PRO A 126 3.37 -4.98 14.85
C PRO A 126 3.43 -5.19 13.34
N GLN A 127 4.45 -5.89 12.85
CA GLN A 127 4.61 -6.22 11.43
C GLN A 127 3.47 -7.11 10.90
N TYR A 128 3.16 -8.19 11.63
CA TYR A 128 2.04 -9.06 11.30
C TYR A 128 0.72 -8.28 11.18
N TRP A 129 0.44 -7.40 12.16
CA TRP A 129 -0.79 -6.63 12.17
C TRP A 129 -0.83 -5.55 11.09
N ALA A 130 0.32 -4.95 10.75
CA ALA A 130 0.42 -4.03 9.63
C ALA A 130 0.11 -4.72 8.29
N GLU A 131 0.59 -5.95 8.10
CA GLU A 131 0.28 -6.78 6.92
C GLU A 131 -1.20 -7.15 6.86
N GLN A 132 -1.83 -7.50 8.00
CA GLN A 132 -3.26 -7.77 8.08
C GLN A 132 -4.11 -6.53 7.74
N ALA A 133 -3.71 -5.36 8.23
CA ALA A 133 -4.36 -4.09 7.89
C ALA A 133 -4.22 -3.77 6.39
N LEU A 134 -3.01 -3.93 5.85
CA LEU A 134 -2.70 -3.70 4.45
C LEU A 134 -3.53 -4.60 3.52
N ALA A 135 -3.68 -5.88 3.86
CA ALA A 135 -4.48 -6.82 3.08
C ALA A 135 -5.96 -6.42 3.01
N ARG A 136 -6.52 -5.82 4.10
CA ARG A 136 -7.90 -5.34 4.14
C ARG A 136 -8.10 -3.98 3.47
N LEU A 137 -7.10 -3.11 3.55
CA LEU A 137 -7.13 -1.77 2.95
C LEU A 137 -6.98 -1.80 1.43
N ARG A 138 -6.27 -2.79 0.89
CA ARG A 138 -6.09 -2.94 -0.56
C ARG A 138 -7.35 -3.50 -1.20
N PRO A 139 -7.81 -2.93 -2.32
CA PRO A 139 -8.88 -3.55 -3.07
C PRO A 139 -8.44 -4.94 -3.52
N ALA A 140 -9.29 -5.94 -3.38
CA ALA A 140 -9.09 -7.21 -4.03
C ALA A 140 -9.26 -7.04 -5.55
N PHE A 141 -8.44 -7.76 -6.35
CA PHE A 141 -8.65 -7.84 -7.78
C PHE A 141 -10.01 -8.50 -8.04
N ASP A 142 -10.84 -7.84 -8.83
CA ASP A 142 -12.19 -8.30 -9.15
C ASP A 142 -12.27 -8.67 -10.64
N PRO A 143 -12.36 -9.96 -11.00
CA PRO A 143 -12.40 -10.39 -12.38
C PRO A 143 -13.64 -9.93 -13.16
N GLN A 144 -14.68 -9.42 -12.49
CA GLN A 144 -15.90 -8.91 -13.12
C GLN A 144 -15.78 -7.43 -13.54
N ARG A 145 -14.77 -6.72 -13.03
CA ARG A 145 -14.56 -5.31 -13.38
C ARG A 145 -13.75 -5.17 -14.67
N PRO A 146 -13.94 -4.05 -15.41
CA PRO A 146 -13.10 -3.71 -16.56
C PRO A 146 -11.61 -3.84 -16.20
N THR A 147 -10.86 -4.58 -17.02
CA THR A 147 -9.46 -4.94 -16.75
C THR A 147 -8.65 -4.76 -18.02
N ALA A 148 -7.54 -4.01 -17.95
CA ALA A 148 -6.61 -3.93 -19.07
C ALA A 148 -5.69 -5.17 -19.09
N LEU A 149 -5.46 -5.74 -20.27
CA LEU A 149 -4.58 -6.89 -20.48
C LEU A 149 -3.23 -6.42 -21.03
N PHE A 150 -2.15 -6.81 -20.35
CA PHE A 150 -0.78 -6.64 -20.83
C PHE A 150 -0.13 -8.00 -21.07
N ILE A 151 0.40 -8.20 -22.28
CA ILE A 151 1.06 -9.43 -22.68
C ILE A 151 2.55 -9.17 -22.90
N GLY A 152 3.42 -9.92 -22.23
CA GLY A 152 4.85 -9.75 -22.39
C GLY A 152 5.68 -10.92 -21.85
N ARG A 153 6.99 -10.91 -22.14
CA ARG A 153 7.93 -11.88 -21.58
C ARG A 153 8.52 -11.42 -20.25
N TYR A 154 8.68 -10.10 -20.09
CA TYR A 154 9.22 -9.45 -18.87
C TYR A 154 10.56 -10.02 -18.41
N GLN A 155 11.52 -10.17 -19.32
CA GLN A 155 12.80 -10.87 -19.14
C GLN A 155 14.04 -9.96 -19.21
N PRO A 156 14.39 -9.22 -18.13
CA PRO A 156 13.67 -9.02 -16.88
C PRO A 156 12.58 -7.95 -16.97
N PHE A 157 11.73 -7.88 -15.96
CA PHE A 157 10.85 -6.74 -15.73
C PHE A 157 11.68 -5.49 -15.40
N HIS A 158 11.34 -4.34 -15.95
CA HIS A 158 12.09 -3.09 -15.81
C HIS A 158 11.16 -1.86 -15.79
N GLY A 159 11.73 -0.66 -15.52
CA GLY A 159 10.97 0.59 -15.36
C GLY A 159 10.06 0.95 -16.54
N GLY A 160 10.44 0.62 -17.78
CA GLY A 160 9.58 0.82 -18.96
C GLY A 160 8.30 -0.03 -18.89
N HIS A 161 8.41 -1.30 -18.48
CA HIS A 161 7.25 -2.15 -18.26
C HIS A 161 6.38 -1.62 -17.11
N GLN A 162 7.00 -1.16 -16.03
CA GLN A 162 6.28 -0.61 -14.88
C GLN A 162 5.43 0.59 -15.28
N ARG A 163 6.01 1.59 -15.95
CA ARG A 163 5.28 2.78 -16.42
C ARG A 163 4.14 2.45 -17.36
N LEU A 164 4.35 1.49 -18.28
CA LEU A 164 3.32 1.02 -19.19
C LEU A 164 2.11 0.43 -18.43
N ILE A 165 2.38 -0.39 -17.41
CA ILE A 165 1.34 -1.01 -16.58
C ILE A 165 0.66 0.03 -15.68
N GLU A 166 1.41 0.98 -15.12
CA GLU A 166 0.87 2.08 -14.32
C GLU A 166 -0.08 2.97 -15.13
N GLU A 167 0.24 3.21 -16.41
CA GLU A 167 -0.68 3.92 -17.31
C GLU A 167 -1.98 3.13 -17.55
N GLY A 168 -1.91 1.80 -17.71
CA GLY A 168 -3.09 0.95 -17.75
C GLY A 168 -3.91 1.00 -16.46
N LEU A 169 -3.26 0.95 -15.31
CA LEU A 169 -3.89 1.10 -14.00
C LEU A 169 -4.59 2.46 -13.84
N ARG A 170 -4.01 3.52 -14.41
CA ARG A 170 -4.60 4.87 -14.40
C ARG A 170 -5.85 4.94 -15.28
N ARG A 171 -5.83 4.34 -16.47
CA ARG A 171 -6.94 4.40 -17.44
C ARG A 171 -8.11 3.50 -17.05
N VAL A 172 -7.82 2.26 -16.61
CA VAL A 172 -8.85 1.22 -16.45
C VAL A 172 -9.11 0.87 -14.99
N GLY A 173 -8.15 1.18 -14.09
CA GLY A 173 -8.29 0.94 -12.66
C GLY A 173 -7.68 -0.38 -12.18
N GLN A 174 -7.70 -1.44 -12.97
CA GLN A 174 -7.02 -2.71 -12.68
C GLN A 174 -6.48 -3.36 -13.96
N VAL A 175 -5.48 -4.26 -13.81
CA VAL A 175 -4.79 -4.88 -14.93
C VAL A 175 -4.55 -6.38 -14.72
N CYS A 176 -4.58 -7.13 -15.82
CA CYS A 176 -4.07 -8.50 -15.90
C CYS A 176 -2.74 -8.48 -16.64
N ILE A 177 -1.68 -8.97 -16.01
CA ILE A 177 -0.34 -9.05 -16.59
C ILE A 177 -0.08 -10.50 -16.99
N ALA A 178 -0.20 -10.79 -18.26
CA ALA A 178 -0.02 -12.12 -18.82
C ALA A 178 1.44 -12.34 -19.23
N VAL A 179 2.13 -13.19 -18.49
CA VAL A 179 3.54 -13.54 -18.73
C VAL A 179 3.58 -14.69 -19.73
N ARG A 180 4.03 -14.40 -20.95
CA ARG A 180 4.12 -15.37 -22.03
C ARG A 180 5.21 -16.41 -21.74
N ASP A 181 4.88 -17.70 -21.89
CA ASP A 181 5.84 -18.80 -21.88
C ASP A 181 6.89 -18.64 -22.96
N THR A 182 8.14 -18.95 -22.64
CA THR A 182 9.31 -18.81 -23.51
C THR A 182 9.97 -20.16 -23.83
N HIS A 183 9.29 -21.28 -23.58
CA HIS A 183 9.80 -22.64 -23.80
C HIS A 183 11.07 -22.98 -23.00
N GLY A 184 11.16 -22.50 -21.77
CA GLY A 184 12.29 -22.78 -20.88
C GLY A 184 13.21 -21.58 -20.69
N ILE A 185 14.38 -21.86 -20.11
CA ILE A 185 15.37 -20.83 -19.73
C ILE A 185 16.50 -20.82 -20.76
N ASP A 186 16.76 -19.65 -21.32
CA ASP A 186 17.86 -19.39 -22.26
C ASP A 186 18.51 -18.03 -22.00
N ALA A 187 19.53 -17.66 -22.80
CA ALA A 187 20.22 -16.39 -22.67
C ALA A 187 19.31 -15.15 -22.85
N LYS A 188 18.23 -15.26 -23.60
CA LYS A 188 17.25 -14.18 -23.82
C LYS A 188 16.12 -14.20 -22.79
N ASN A 189 15.86 -15.35 -22.19
CA ASN A 189 14.79 -15.60 -21.24
C ASN A 189 15.35 -16.32 -20.00
N PRO A 190 16.18 -15.63 -19.18
CA PRO A 190 16.92 -16.27 -18.08
C PRO A 190 16.08 -16.56 -16.82
N LEU A 191 14.81 -16.16 -16.79
CA LEU A 191 13.99 -16.25 -15.57
C LEU A 191 12.78 -17.17 -15.79
N PRO A 192 12.52 -18.13 -14.87
CA PRO A 192 11.28 -18.89 -14.85
C PRO A 192 10.10 -17.98 -14.47
N PHE A 193 8.87 -18.41 -14.79
CA PHE A 193 7.64 -17.65 -14.53
C PHE A 193 7.56 -17.12 -13.10
N PHE A 194 7.85 -17.96 -12.11
CA PHE A 194 7.76 -17.57 -10.70
C PHE A 194 8.68 -16.39 -10.36
N ALA A 195 9.91 -16.40 -10.87
CA ALA A 195 10.86 -15.31 -10.65
C ALA A 195 10.44 -14.02 -11.36
N VAL A 196 9.83 -14.12 -12.55
CA VAL A 196 9.25 -12.98 -13.26
C VAL A 196 8.07 -12.42 -12.47
N LYS A 197 7.14 -13.28 -12.04
CA LYS A 197 5.98 -12.90 -11.23
C LYS A 197 6.41 -12.17 -9.97
N GLN A 198 7.35 -12.70 -9.20
CA GLN A 198 7.85 -12.08 -7.97
C GLN A 198 8.43 -10.67 -8.22
N ARG A 199 9.20 -10.50 -9.31
CA ARG A 199 9.75 -9.19 -9.69
C ARG A 199 8.66 -8.17 -10.04
N ILE A 200 7.63 -8.59 -10.76
CA ILE A 200 6.48 -7.75 -11.09
C ILE A 200 5.74 -7.35 -9.81
N GLU A 201 5.44 -8.32 -8.94
CA GLU A 201 4.72 -8.08 -7.68
C GLU A 201 5.50 -7.15 -6.75
N THR A 202 6.81 -7.30 -6.69
CA THR A 202 7.68 -6.39 -5.91
C THR A 202 7.67 -4.98 -6.49
N ALA A 203 7.88 -4.83 -7.79
CA ALA A 203 7.93 -3.52 -8.44
C ALA A 203 6.58 -2.77 -8.39
N LEU A 204 5.47 -3.51 -8.43
CA LEU A 204 4.11 -2.96 -8.40
C LEU A 204 3.45 -3.07 -7.02
N SER A 205 4.23 -3.27 -5.96
CA SER A 205 3.70 -3.51 -4.59
C SER A 205 2.74 -2.42 -4.10
N VAL A 206 2.95 -1.17 -4.47
CA VAL A 206 2.06 -0.03 -4.17
C VAL A 206 0.67 -0.16 -4.82
N HIS A 207 0.55 -0.98 -5.87
CA HIS A 207 -0.68 -1.25 -6.62
C HIS A 207 -1.30 -2.62 -6.29
N ALA A 208 -0.81 -3.31 -5.26
CA ALA A 208 -1.31 -4.64 -4.90
C ALA A 208 -2.85 -4.64 -4.74
N GLY A 209 -3.49 -5.73 -5.18
CA GLY A 209 -4.95 -5.85 -5.27
C GLY A 209 -5.58 -5.17 -6.49
N ARG A 210 -4.81 -4.41 -7.27
CA ARG A 210 -5.27 -3.82 -8.53
C ARG A 210 -4.70 -4.53 -9.76
N PHE A 211 -3.92 -5.57 -9.58
CA PHE A 211 -3.40 -6.38 -10.66
C PHE A 211 -3.33 -7.86 -10.30
N VAL A 212 -3.31 -8.68 -11.34
CA VAL A 212 -3.03 -10.11 -11.26
C VAL A 212 -1.94 -10.46 -12.27
N VAL A 213 -1.04 -11.39 -11.91
CA VAL A 213 -0.01 -11.93 -12.81
C VAL A 213 -0.33 -13.38 -13.11
N VAL A 214 -0.55 -13.68 -14.39
CA VAL A 214 -0.95 -15.01 -14.84
C VAL A 214 0.03 -15.57 -15.88
N PRO A 215 0.24 -16.88 -15.94
CA PRO A 215 0.98 -17.50 -17.03
C PRO A 215 0.12 -17.50 -18.32
N LEU A 216 0.77 -17.31 -19.46
CA LEU A 216 0.15 -17.39 -20.76
C LEU A 216 0.98 -18.34 -21.63
N PRO A 217 0.35 -19.25 -22.41
CA PRO A 217 1.07 -20.07 -23.37
C PRO A 217 1.89 -19.25 -24.37
N ASN A 218 2.78 -19.87 -25.09
CA ASN A 218 3.53 -19.21 -26.17
C ASN A 218 2.59 -18.86 -27.33
N ILE A 219 1.85 -17.77 -27.17
CA ILE A 219 0.92 -17.28 -28.20
C ILE A 219 1.68 -16.71 -29.39
N SER A 220 1.15 -16.95 -30.60
CA SER A 220 1.61 -16.37 -31.84
C SER A 220 0.65 -15.30 -32.39
N ASN A 221 -0.63 -15.41 -32.07
CA ASN A 221 -1.68 -14.56 -32.62
C ASN A 221 -2.72 -14.23 -31.54
N VAL A 222 -3.37 -13.08 -31.71
CA VAL A 222 -4.59 -12.71 -31.00
C VAL A 222 -5.67 -12.52 -32.06
N PHE A 223 -6.68 -13.39 -32.06
CA PHE A 223 -7.81 -13.29 -32.97
C PHE A 223 -9.06 -12.87 -32.20
N TYR A 224 -9.88 -12.03 -32.80
CA TYR A 224 -11.21 -11.73 -32.32
C TYR A 224 -12.20 -11.73 -33.48
N GLY A 225 -13.42 -12.20 -33.26
CA GLY A 225 -14.44 -12.33 -34.31
C GLY A 225 -15.28 -11.06 -34.43
N ARG A 226 -16.39 -11.00 -33.70
CA ARG A 226 -17.26 -9.82 -33.66
C ARG A 226 -16.74 -8.85 -32.58
N ASP A 227 -17.26 -7.60 -32.59
CA ASP A 227 -16.97 -6.65 -31.52
C ASP A 227 -17.28 -7.26 -30.16
N VAL A 228 -16.24 -7.43 -29.35
CA VAL A 228 -16.30 -8.08 -28.05
C VAL A 228 -16.32 -7.07 -26.90
N GLY A 229 -16.49 -5.78 -27.21
CA GLY A 229 -16.61 -4.73 -26.21
C GLY A 229 -15.30 -4.31 -25.55
N TYR A 230 -14.12 -4.71 -26.09
CA TYR A 230 -12.82 -4.21 -25.64
C TYR A 230 -12.07 -3.53 -26.77
N ALA A 231 -11.25 -2.52 -26.43
CA ALA A 231 -10.38 -1.82 -27.36
C ALA A 231 -8.99 -2.47 -27.38
N VAL A 232 -8.36 -2.45 -28.58
CA VAL A 232 -6.95 -2.80 -28.73
C VAL A 232 -6.19 -1.51 -29.01
N GLU A 233 -5.44 -1.04 -28.02
CA GLU A 233 -4.77 0.25 -28.05
C GLU A 233 -3.26 0.10 -27.87
N ARG A 234 -2.50 0.97 -28.55
CA ARG A 234 -1.08 1.15 -28.28
C ARG A 234 -0.90 2.31 -27.31
N ILE A 235 -0.26 2.06 -26.19
CA ILE A 235 0.17 3.11 -25.27
C ILE A 235 1.53 3.62 -25.75
N LEU A 236 1.62 4.90 -26.07
CA LEU A 236 2.88 5.57 -26.37
C LEU A 236 3.44 6.13 -25.07
N LEU A 237 4.69 5.81 -24.77
CA LEU A 237 5.43 6.35 -23.63
C LEU A 237 6.40 7.42 -24.16
N ASP A 238 6.99 8.18 -23.23
CA ASP A 238 8.04 9.14 -23.58
C ASP A 238 9.29 8.43 -24.14
N GLU A 239 10.08 9.11 -24.96
CA GLU A 239 11.25 8.57 -25.66
C GLU A 239 12.27 7.97 -24.68
N THR A 240 12.44 8.55 -23.50
CA THR A 240 13.38 8.07 -22.48
C THR A 240 12.95 6.73 -21.90
N THR A 241 11.65 6.54 -21.73
CA THR A 241 11.05 5.28 -21.26
C THR A 241 11.07 4.21 -22.36
N GLU A 242 10.78 4.55 -23.61
CA GLU A 242 10.86 3.62 -24.74
C GLU A 242 12.31 3.16 -25.03
N ALA A 243 13.31 3.97 -24.69
CA ALA A 243 14.71 3.61 -24.78
C ALA A 243 15.17 2.53 -23.77
N ILE A 244 14.38 2.26 -22.72
CA ILE A 244 14.66 1.19 -21.75
C ILE A 244 14.28 -0.15 -22.40
N SER A 245 15.27 -1.03 -22.58
CA SER A 245 15.01 -2.37 -23.15
C SER A 245 15.55 -3.48 -22.25
N ALA A 246 14.89 -4.63 -22.27
CA ALA A 246 15.33 -5.81 -21.52
C ALA A 246 16.76 -6.24 -21.90
N SER A 247 17.18 -6.03 -23.14
CA SER A 247 18.55 -6.33 -23.60
C SER A 247 19.58 -5.42 -22.94
N LYS A 248 19.32 -4.11 -22.82
CA LYS A 248 20.20 -3.17 -22.12
C LYS A 248 20.26 -3.50 -20.62
N VAL A 249 19.12 -3.83 -20.00
CA VAL A 249 19.08 -4.20 -18.57
C VAL A 249 19.87 -5.48 -18.31
N ARG A 250 19.77 -6.50 -19.18
CA ARG A 250 20.57 -7.74 -19.06
C ARG A 250 22.07 -7.46 -19.20
N ALA A 251 22.48 -6.63 -20.14
CA ALA A 251 23.87 -6.27 -20.35
C ALA A 251 24.48 -5.59 -19.11
N LEU A 252 23.74 -4.67 -18.48
CA LEU A 252 24.16 -4.00 -17.25
C LEU A 252 24.25 -4.95 -16.04
N SER A 253 23.35 -5.95 -15.97
CA SER A 253 23.38 -6.94 -14.88
C SER A 253 24.46 -8.00 -15.04
N ALA A 254 24.97 -8.21 -16.26
CA ALA A 254 26.04 -9.16 -16.57
C ALA A 254 27.46 -8.55 -16.45
N ALA A 255 27.58 -7.23 -16.34
CA ALA A 255 28.87 -6.57 -16.15
C ALA A 255 29.47 -6.93 -14.78
N PRO A 256 30.73 -7.40 -14.68
CA PRO A 256 31.36 -7.70 -13.40
C PRO A 256 31.42 -6.42 -12.56
N ARG A 257 30.99 -6.49 -11.29
CA ARG A 257 31.20 -5.41 -10.33
C ARG A 257 32.70 -5.16 -10.25
N ALA A 258 33.15 -3.97 -10.64
CA ALA A 258 34.53 -3.55 -10.48
C ALA A 258 34.96 -3.76 -9.02
N ALA A 259 35.97 -4.58 -8.81
CA ALA A 259 36.54 -4.82 -7.49
C ALA A 259 37.00 -3.48 -6.91
N VAL A 260 36.45 -3.11 -5.78
CA VAL A 260 36.94 -2.01 -4.96
C VAL A 260 38.37 -2.37 -4.59
N ARG A 261 39.34 -1.71 -5.21
CA ARG A 261 40.74 -1.80 -4.79
C ARG A 261 40.83 -1.18 -3.40
N THR A 262 40.95 -2.01 -2.39
CA THR A 262 41.48 -1.58 -1.09
C THR A 262 42.91 -1.19 -1.31
N SER A 263 43.22 0.12 -1.27
CA SER A 263 44.57 0.62 -1.16
C SER A 263 45.05 0.31 0.26
N ASP A 264 45.88 -0.75 0.36
CA ASP A 264 46.79 -0.95 1.48
C ASP A 264 47.75 0.26 1.52
N HIS A 265 47.64 1.06 2.55
CA HIS A 265 48.72 1.94 2.97
C HIS A 265 49.42 1.26 4.15
N SER A 266 50.45 0.49 3.79
CA SER A 266 51.56 0.18 4.68
C SER A 266 52.60 1.33 4.50
N GLU A 267 52.77 2.15 5.52
CA GLU A 267 54.03 2.67 6.08
C GLU A 267 53.73 3.61 7.24
#